data_db6e9ed3999e4248757e21dce2e5047d
#
_entry.id   db6e9ed3999e4248757e21dce2e5047d
#
_cell.length_a   1.000
_cell.length_b   1.000
_cell.length_c   1.000
_cell.angle_alpha   90.00
_cell.angle_beta   90.00
_cell.angle_gamma   90.00
#
_symmetry.space_group_name_H-M   'P 1'
#
loop_
_entity.id
_entity.type
_entity.pdbx_description
1 polymer ?
#
loop_
_entity_poly.entity_id
_entity_poly.type
_entity_poly.pdbx_seq_one_letter_code
_entity_poly.pdbx_strand_id
1 'polypeptide(L)'
;MIEEYFLIIGSGLSGVSVSEYLLKKDIPFDIADTREVPPFEINPSKNGKAFFGDDFKKIDFQKYQKIYLSPGFNPEQIIEFSSKFITELDLFLNDSSAPIIAVTGTNGKSSTINQLEQILSMQGLKSSKGGNIGIPMLNNLKHDDQIDVHLI
;
A
#
# COMPACT_ATOMS: atom_id res chain seq x y z
N MET A 1 12.49 -21.81 -4.88
CA MET A 1 12.25 -20.36 -4.67
C MET A 1 11.55 -20.24 -3.33
N ILE A 2 12.04 -19.39 -2.43
CA ILE A 2 11.31 -19.09 -1.19
C ILE A 2 10.13 -18.24 -1.63
N GLU A 3 8.92 -18.77 -1.50
CA GLU A 3 7.68 -18.08 -1.82
C GLU A 3 7.56 -16.90 -0.85
N GLU A 4 7.51 -15.67 -1.37
CA GLU A 4 7.38 -14.48 -0.50
C GLU A 4 6.01 -14.54 0.19
N TYR A 5 6.00 -14.57 1.52
CA TYR A 5 4.79 -14.58 2.33
C TYR A 5 4.65 -13.26 3.08
N PHE A 6 3.55 -12.57 2.83
CA PHE A 6 3.30 -11.23 3.36
C PHE A 6 2.40 -11.26 4.61
N LEU A 7 2.56 -10.24 5.43
CA LEU A 7 1.57 -9.85 6.44
C LEU A 7 1.08 -8.44 6.13
N ILE A 8 -0.22 -8.26 6.04
CA ILE A 8 -0.83 -6.94 5.95
C ILE A 8 -1.33 -6.55 7.34
N ILE A 9 -0.81 -5.45 7.91
CA ILE A 9 -1.28 -4.90 9.19
C ILE A 9 -2.11 -3.64 8.94
N GLY A 10 -3.39 -3.73 9.26
CA GLY A 10 -4.39 -2.69 9.10
C GLY A 10 -5.31 -2.91 7.91
N SER A 11 -6.62 -2.95 8.18
CA SER A 11 -7.69 -3.19 7.22
C SER A 11 -8.39 -1.90 6.78
N GLY A 12 -7.64 -0.78 6.70
CA GLY A 12 -8.11 0.46 6.09
C GLY A 12 -8.05 0.41 4.56
N LEU A 13 -8.36 1.54 3.91
CA LEU A 13 -8.34 1.65 2.43
C LEU A 13 -7.02 1.21 1.81
N SER A 14 -5.88 1.58 2.42
CA SER A 14 -4.57 1.16 1.94
C SER A 14 -4.34 -0.35 2.11
N GLY A 15 -4.82 -0.95 3.21
CA GLY A 15 -4.76 -2.41 3.41
C GLY A 15 -5.58 -3.16 2.36
N VAL A 16 -6.77 -2.65 2.01
CA VAL A 16 -7.60 -3.19 0.91
C VAL A 16 -6.83 -3.13 -0.40
N SER A 17 -6.24 -1.97 -0.73
CA SER A 17 -5.47 -1.77 -1.97
C SER A 17 -4.29 -2.74 -2.07
N VAL A 18 -3.54 -2.91 -0.97
CA VAL A 18 -2.41 -3.84 -0.91
C VAL A 18 -2.90 -5.29 -1.06
N SER A 19 -4.00 -5.68 -0.43
CA SER A 19 -4.54 -7.03 -0.55
C SER A 19 -4.97 -7.36 -1.98
N GLU A 20 -5.64 -6.43 -2.67
CA GLU A 20 -6.01 -6.57 -4.09
C GLU A 20 -4.78 -6.72 -4.98
N TYR A 21 -3.73 -5.92 -4.72
CA TYR A 21 -2.47 -5.99 -5.44
C TYR A 21 -1.79 -7.35 -5.26
N LEU A 22 -1.70 -7.87 -4.04
CA LEU A 22 -1.09 -9.17 -3.76
C LEU A 22 -1.90 -10.33 -4.36
N LEU A 23 -3.23 -10.26 -4.28
CA LEU A 23 -4.11 -11.26 -4.91
C LEU A 23 -3.93 -11.30 -6.43
N LYS A 24 -3.82 -10.14 -7.08
CA LYS A 24 -3.59 -10.06 -8.54
C LYS A 24 -2.25 -10.70 -8.97
N LYS A 25 -1.28 -10.73 -8.05
CA LYS A 25 0.06 -11.31 -8.29
C LYS A 25 0.22 -12.73 -7.78
N ASP A 26 -0.84 -13.34 -7.27
CA ASP A 26 -0.81 -14.67 -6.62
C ASP A 26 0.21 -14.74 -5.46
N ILE A 27 0.48 -13.61 -4.80
CA ILE A 27 1.38 -13.54 -3.63
C ILE A 27 0.58 -13.89 -2.38
N PRO A 28 1.00 -14.92 -1.61
CA PRO A 28 0.29 -15.31 -0.40
C PRO A 28 0.47 -14.30 0.74
N PHE A 29 -0.62 -14.05 1.50
CA PHE A 29 -0.59 -13.15 2.63
C PHE A 29 -1.60 -13.52 3.71
N ASP A 30 -1.28 -13.10 4.94
CA ASP A 30 -2.18 -13.01 6.07
C ASP A 30 -2.61 -11.56 6.28
N ILE A 31 -3.74 -11.37 6.96
CA ILE A 31 -4.25 -10.05 7.36
C ILE A 31 -4.29 -9.93 8.88
N ALA A 32 -3.94 -8.77 9.41
CA ALA A 32 -4.04 -8.48 10.83
C ALA A 32 -4.59 -7.07 11.08
N ASP A 33 -5.35 -6.92 12.15
CA ASP A 33 -5.77 -5.62 12.65
C ASP A 33 -5.86 -5.67 14.17
N THR A 34 -5.44 -4.61 14.85
CA THR A 34 -5.54 -4.53 16.32
C THR A 34 -6.97 -4.35 16.81
N ARG A 35 -7.88 -3.97 15.93
CA ARG A 35 -9.32 -3.84 16.21
C ARG A 35 -10.01 -5.19 16.10
N GLU A 36 -10.98 -5.47 16.97
CA GLU A 36 -11.82 -6.67 16.86
C GLU A 36 -12.70 -6.65 15.60
N VAL A 37 -13.22 -5.47 15.28
CA VAL A 37 -14.02 -5.24 14.07
C VAL A 37 -13.25 -4.31 13.14
N PRO A 38 -12.69 -4.84 12.06
CA PRO A 38 -11.97 -4.03 11.09
C PRO A 38 -12.92 -3.15 10.28
N PRO A 39 -12.48 -1.97 9.81
CA PRO A 39 -13.33 -1.03 9.05
C PRO A 39 -13.73 -1.57 7.67
N PHE A 40 -12.92 -2.45 7.10
CA PHE A 40 -13.20 -3.15 5.84
C PHE A 40 -12.94 -4.63 6.00
N GLU A 41 -13.79 -5.44 5.39
CA GLU A 41 -13.56 -6.87 5.29
C GLU A 41 -12.50 -7.14 4.22
N ILE A 42 -11.38 -7.73 4.64
CA ILE A 42 -10.32 -8.19 3.73
C ILE A 42 -10.16 -9.69 3.96
N ASN A 43 -10.42 -10.47 2.92
CA ASN A 43 -10.15 -11.89 2.97
C ASN A 43 -8.65 -12.14 2.74
N PRO A 44 -7.98 -12.93 3.59
CA PRO A 44 -6.60 -13.31 3.35
C PRO A 44 -6.49 -14.15 2.06
N SER A 45 -5.27 -14.38 1.58
CA SER A 45 -5.03 -15.30 0.46
C SER A 45 -5.59 -16.70 0.74
N LYS A 46 -5.73 -17.54 -0.29
CA LYS A 46 -6.44 -18.84 -0.22
C LYS A 46 -6.08 -19.73 0.98
N ASN A 47 -4.84 -19.67 1.46
CA ASN A 47 -4.36 -20.41 2.61
C ASN A 47 -3.92 -19.49 3.76
N GLY A 48 -4.26 -18.20 3.66
CA GLY A 48 -3.90 -17.20 4.64
C GLY A 48 -4.82 -17.21 5.87
N LYS A 49 -4.38 -16.49 6.89
CA LYS A 49 -5.09 -16.33 8.17
C LYS A 49 -5.42 -14.87 8.42
N ALA A 50 -6.46 -14.66 9.22
CA ALA A 50 -6.84 -13.35 9.74
C ALA A 50 -6.62 -13.32 11.26
N PHE A 51 -6.04 -12.21 11.75
CA PHE A 51 -5.73 -11.99 13.15
C PHE A 51 -6.31 -10.64 13.57
N PHE A 52 -7.42 -10.67 14.30
CA PHE A 52 -8.13 -9.46 14.75
C PHE A 52 -8.17 -9.35 16.27
N GLY A 53 -8.14 -8.13 16.79
CA GLY A 53 -8.20 -7.88 18.22
C GLY A 53 -7.11 -8.63 18.99
N ASP A 54 -7.51 -9.46 19.95
CA ASP A 54 -6.57 -10.24 20.78
C ASP A 54 -5.79 -11.31 20.01
N ASP A 55 -6.27 -11.75 18.86
CA ASP A 55 -5.53 -12.70 18.00
C ASP A 55 -4.29 -12.08 17.39
N PHE A 56 -4.20 -10.74 17.33
CA PHE A 56 -2.99 -10.04 16.91
C PHE A 56 -1.76 -10.46 17.71
N LYS A 57 -1.91 -10.74 18.98
CA LYS A 57 -0.83 -11.18 19.90
C LYS A 57 -0.29 -12.59 19.58
N LYS A 58 -1.03 -13.37 18.77
CA LYS A 58 -0.65 -14.76 18.40
C LYS A 58 0.17 -14.82 17.11
N ILE A 59 0.47 -13.66 16.49
CA ILE A 59 1.18 -13.59 15.22
C ILE A 59 2.65 -13.97 15.43
N ASP A 60 3.11 -14.96 14.67
CA ASP A 60 4.53 -15.22 14.51
C ASP A 60 5.08 -14.38 13.35
N PHE A 61 5.66 -13.22 13.68
CA PHE A 61 6.20 -12.29 12.70
C PHE A 61 7.43 -12.82 11.96
N GLN A 62 8.10 -13.84 12.48
CA GLN A 62 9.31 -14.40 11.86
C GLN A 62 9.00 -15.11 10.54
N LYS A 63 7.82 -15.69 10.41
CA LYS A 63 7.40 -16.45 9.21
C LYS A 63 7.23 -15.58 7.95
N TYR A 64 7.03 -14.25 8.11
CA TYR A 64 6.81 -13.35 6.98
C TYR A 64 8.12 -12.81 6.44
N GLN A 65 8.23 -12.69 5.12
CA GLN A 65 9.34 -12.05 4.43
C GLN A 65 9.12 -10.54 4.32
N LYS A 66 7.86 -10.11 4.18
CA LYS A 66 7.46 -8.70 4.08
C LYS A 66 6.27 -8.42 5.00
N ILE A 67 6.29 -7.27 5.64
CA ILE A 67 5.23 -6.81 6.54
C ILE A 67 4.81 -5.41 6.08
N TYR A 68 3.61 -5.32 5.52
CA TYR A 68 3.01 -4.03 5.19
C TYR A 68 2.35 -3.43 6.44
N LEU A 69 2.67 -2.17 6.70
CA LEU A 69 2.08 -1.41 7.80
C LEU A 69 1.16 -0.32 7.26
N SER A 70 -0.10 -0.37 7.66
CA SER A 70 -1.03 0.75 7.44
C SER A 70 -0.51 2.02 8.13
N PRO A 71 -0.69 3.22 7.54
CA PRO A 71 -0.25 4.49 8.16
C PRO A 71 -0.75 4.74 9.59
N GLY A 72 -1.86 4.10 9.98
CA GLY A 72 -2.43 4.21 11.33
C GLY A 72 -1.85 3.26 12.38
N PHE A 73 -0.99 2.32 11.99
CA PHE A 73 -0.38 1.38 12.93
C PHE A 73 0.90 1.96 13.53
N ASN A 74 1.08 1.81 14.86
CA ASN A 74 2.33 2.21 15.51
C ASN A 74 3.41 1.13 15.32
N PRO A 75 4.45 1.37 14.49
CA PRO A 75 5.47 0.39 14.18
C PRO A 75 6.35 0.01 15.38
N GLU A 76 6.38 0.82 16.44
CA GLU A 76 7.17 0.52 17.66
C GLU A 76 6.75 -0.80 18.31
N GLN A 77 5.50 -1.22 18.13
CA GLN A 77 4.99 -2.48 18.69
C GLN A 77 5.69 -3.72 18.14
N ILE A 78 6.30 -3.62 16.95
CA ILE A 78 6.98 -4.72 16.26
C ILE A 78 8.30 -4.25 15.62
N ILE A 79 8.97 -3.28 16.23
CA ILE A 79 10.17 -2.62 15.68
C ILE A 79 11.33 -3.58 15.40
N GLU A 80 11.40 -4.69 16.12
CA GLU A 80 12.40 -5.74 15.92
C GLU A 80 12.33 -6.39 14.54
N PHE A 81 11.18 -6.28 13.87
CA PHE A 81 10.96 -6.78 12.49
C PHE A 81 11.07 -5.68 11.43
N SER A 82 11.60 -4.51 11.78
CA SER A 82 11.65 -3.34 10.88
C SER A 82 12.37 -3.59 9.54
N SER A 83 13.30 -4.54 9.50
CA SER A 83 13.96 -4.95 8.24
C SER A 83 13.01 -5.60 7.22
N LYS A 84 11.83 -6.03 7.64
CA LYS A 84 10.78 -6.62 6.80
C LYS A 84 9.70 -5.61 6.40
N PHE A 85 9.71 -4.41 6.97
CA PHE A 85 8.67 -3.43 6.69
C PHE A 85 8.72 -2.95 5.26
N ILE A 86 7.53 -2.86 4.67
CA ILE A 86 7.32 -2.28 3.35
C ILE A 86 6.17 -1.29 3.40
N THR A 87 6.22 -0.35 2.49
CA THR A 87 5.17 0.65 2.29
C THR A 87 4.42 0.40 0.99
N GLU A 88 3.27 1.05 0.82
CA GLU A 88 2.55 1.05 -0.45
C GLU A 88 3.41 1.65 -1.59
N LEU A 89 4.26 2.63 -1.25
CA LEU A 89 5.19 3.23 -2.20
C LEU A 89 6.22 2.22 -2.72
N ASP A 90 6.76 1.36 -1.85
CA ASP A 90 7.72 0.33 -2.28
C ASP A 90 7.10 -0.63 -3.30
N LEU A 91 5.85 -1.05 -3.06
CA LEU A 91 5.11 -1.92 -3.98
C LEU A 91 4.80 -1.20 -5.29
N PHE A 92 4.41 0.07 -5.22
CA PHE A 92 4.12 0.89 -6.39
C PHE A 92 5.35 1.12 -7.26
N LEU A 93 6.50 1.47 -6.65
CA LEU A 93 7.77 1.70 -7.36
C LEU A 93 8.28 0.44 -8.07
N ASN A 94 8.01 -0.74 -7.53
CA ASN A 94 8.43 -1.99 -8.14
C ASN A 94 7.70 -2.30 -9.46
N ASP A 95 6.48 -1.80 -9.61
CA ASP A 95 5.60 -2.18 -10.73
C ASP A 95 5.26 -1.03 -11.67
N SER A 96 5.42 0.22 -11.24
CA SER A 96 5.17 1.37 -12.10
C SER A 96 6.22 1.47 -13.21
N SER A 97 5.77 1.58 -14.45
CA SER A 97 6.61 1.83 -15.62
C SER A 97 6.67 3.31 -15.99
N ALA A 98 5.68 4.10 -15.58
CA ALA A 98 5.65 5.52 -15.85
C ALA A 98 6.53 6.31 -14.86
N PRO A 99 7.13 7.44 -15.29
CA PRO A 99 7.85 8.35 -14.41
C PRO A 99 7.01 8.85 -13.23
N ILE A 100 7.65 9.08 -12.10
CA ILE A 100 6.99 9.50 -10.87
C ILE A 100 7.52 10.87 -10.44
N ILE A 101 6.62 11.80 -10.16
CA ILE A 101 6.90 13.07 -9.49
C ILE A 101 6.33 13.00 -8.08
N ALA A 102 7.21 12.91 -7.08
CA ALA A 102 6.84 12.88 -5.68
C ALA A 102 6.90 14.28 -5.08
N VAL A 103 5.82 14.68 -4.38
CA VAL A 103 5.72 15.97 -3.70
C VAL A 103 5.62 15.75 -2.20
N THR A 104 6.63 16.18 -1.46
CA THR A 104 6.65 16.12 0.00
C THR A 104 6.66 17.53 0.61
N GLY A 105 6.29 17.63 1.87
CA GLY A 105 6.27 18.90 2.61
C GLY A 105 5.17 18.95 3.65
N THR A 106 5.27 19.89 4.58
CA THR A 106 4.27 20.08 5.64
C THR A 106 2.98 20.72 5.09
N ASN A 107 3.11 21.71 4.20
CA ASN A 107 2.00 22.43 3.58
C ASN A 107 2.16 22.48 2.05
N GLY A 108 1.07 22.71 1.34
CA GLY A 108 1.06 22.99 -0.10
C GLY A 108 1.14 21.77 -1.02
N LYS A 109 1.36 20.53 -0.50
CA LYS A 109 1.47 19.31 -1.33
C LYS A 109 0.34 19.16 -2.34
N SER A 110 -0.89 19.13 -1.88
CA SER A 110 -2.07 18.95 -2.74
C SER A 110 -2.23 20.07 -3.76
N SER A 111 -1.93 21.33 -3.37
CA SER A 111 -1.96 22.45 -4.30
C SER A 111 -0.90 22.33 -5.39
N THR A 112 0.31 21.92 -5.03
CA THR A 112 1.40 21.69 -5.99
C THR A 112 1.05 20.56 -6.96
N ILE A 113 0.53 19.44 -6.47
CA ILE A 113 0.08 18.31 -7.30
C ILE A 113 -1.02 18.75 -8.27
N ASN A 114 -2.01 19.52 -7.80
CA ASN A 114 -3.08 20.00 -8.68
C ASN A 114 -2.57 20.98 -9.76
N GLN A 115 -1.60 21.82 -9.43
CA GLN A 115 -0.97 22.70 -10.42
C GLN A 115 -0.15 21.92 -11.45
N LEU A 116 0.62 20.93 -11.01
CA LEU A 116 1.37 20.04 -11.91
C LEU A 116 0.44 19.28 -12.86
N GLU A 117 -0.66 18.73 -12.36
CA GLU A 117 -1.66 18.05 -13.18
C GLU A 117 -2.21 18.98 -14.29
N GLN A 118 -2.54 20.23 -13.95
CA GLN A 118 -3.00 21.21 -14.93
C GLN A 118 -1.94 21.50 -16.00
N ILE A 119 -0.68 21.73 -15.59
CA ILE A 119 0.43 22.00 -16.51
C ILE A 119 0.63 20.80 -17.46
N LEU A 120 0.68 19.59 -16.92
CA LEU A 120 0.84 18.37 -17.71
C LEU A 120 -0.31 18.18 -18.70
N SER A 121 -1.53 18.38 -18.25
CA SER A 121 -2.73 18.29 -19.10
C SER A 121 -2.70 19.33 -20.25
N MET A 122 -2.22 20.54 -20.00
CA MET A 122 -2.05 21.57 -21.05
C MET A 122 -1.01 21.16 -22.09
N GLN A 123 -0.07 20.28 -21.75
CA GLN A 123 0.91 19.71 -22.68
C GLN A 123 0.43 18.40 -23.35
N GLY A 124 -0.83 17.99 -23.08
CA GLY A 124 -1.40 16.76 -23.62
C GLY A 124 -0.92 15.49 -22.90
N LEU A 125 -0.24 15.62 -21.75
CA LEU A 125 0.23 14.49 -20.96
C LEU A 125 -0.85 14.04 -19.98
N LYS A 126 -1.02 12.71 -19.87
CA LYS A 126 -1.93 12.07 -18.92
C LYS A 126 -1.21 11.80 -17.61
N SER A 127 -1.70 12.37 -16.53
CA SER A 127 -1.18 12.09 -15.19
C SER A 127 -2.21 11.37 -14.33
N SER A 128 -1.72 10.58 -13.37
CA SER A 128 -2.53 10.03 -12.29
C SER A 128 -2.09 10.63 -10.96
N LYS A 129 -3.02 10.67 -10.00
CA LYS A 129 -2.74 11.12 -8.62
C LYS A 129 -2.96 9.99 -7.64
N GLY A 130 -2.08 9.85 -6.65
CA GLY A 130 -2.21 8.85 -5.61
C GLY A 130 -1.49 9.22 -4.31
N GLY A 131 -1.61 8.36 -3.31
CA GLY A 131 -1.00 8.56 -2.00
C GLY A 131 -1.95 9.24 -1.01
N ASN A 132 -1.48 10.22 -0.24
CA ASN A 132 -2.27 10.87 0.82
C ASN A 132 -3.50 11.68 0.34
N ILE A 133 -3.81 11.67 -0.93
CA ILE A 133 -4.94 12.40 -1.53
C ILE A 133 -6.17 11.48 -1.72
N GLY A 134 -6.42 10.58 -0.77
CA GLY A 134 -7.67 9.80 -0.69
C GLY A 134 -7.77 8.58 -1.61
N ILE A 135 -6.87 8.43 -2.59
CA ILE A 135 -6.81 7.24 -3.47
C ILE A 135 -5.51 6.50 -3.19
N PRO A 136 -5.56 5.22 -2.79
CA PRO A 136 -4.38 4.38 -2.67
C PRO A 136 -3.59 4.36 -3.98
N MET A 137 -2.26 4.52 -3.91
CA MET A 137 -1.45 4.67 -5.12
C MET A 137 -1.40 3.40 -5.97
N LEU A 138 -1.50 2.21 -5.37
CA LEU A 138 -1.54 0.95 -6.10
C LEU A 138 -2.74 0.84 -7.06
N ASN A 139 -3.82 1.58 -6.81
CA ASN A 139 -4.96 1.61 -7.72
C ASN A 139 -4.61 2.22 -9.08
N ASN A 140 -3.59 3.08 -9.14
CA ASN A 140 -3.13 3.69 -10.38
C ASN A 140 -2.40 2.71 -11.30
N LEU A 141 -1.87 1.60 -10.76
CA LEU A 141 -1.22 0.56 -11.56
C LEU A 141 -2.19 -0.16 -12.52
N LYS A 142 -3.51 -0.05 -12.28
CA LYS A 142 -4.53 -0.66 -13.17
C LYS A 142 -4.51 -0.08 -14.59
N HIS A 143 -3.98 1.13 -14.76
CA HIS A 143 -3.93 1.87 -16.02
C HIS A 143 -2.55 2.47 -16.29
N ASP A 144 -1.50 1.89 -15.71
CA ASP A 144 -0.13 2.41 -15.78
C ASP A 144 0.36 2.61 -17.22
N ASP A 145 -0.01 1.72 -18.11
CA ASP A 145 0.28 1.77 -19.56
C ASP A 145 -0.35 2.96 -20.30
N GLN A 146 -1.33 3.63 -19.69
CA GLN A 146 -2.05 4.78 -20.24
C GLN A 146 -1.63 6.10 -19.59
N ILE A 147 -0.71 6.05 -18.64
CA ILE A 147 -0.26 7.19 -17.84
C ILE A 147 1.14 7.61 -18.26
N ASP A 148 1.33 8.90 -18.55
CA ASP A 148 2.63 9.47 -18.89
C ASP A 148 3.46 9.81 -17.65
N VAL A 149 2.80 10.12 -16.51
CA VAL A 149 3.47 10.45 -15.24
C VAL A 149 2.54 10.27 -14.03
N HIS A 150 3.06 9.71 -12.95
CA HIS A 150 2.37 9.63 -11.66
C HIS A 150 2.76 10.81 -10.77
N LEU A 151 1.78 11.40 -10.10
CA LEU A 151 1.92 12.47 -9.10
C LEU A 151 1.59 11.91 -7.71
N ILE A 152 2.56 11.85 -6.80
CA ILE A 152 2.40 11.26 -5.45
C ILE A 152 2.96 12.16 -4.36
#